data_bd647fb2322483f837068820ab231f28
#
_entry.id   bd647fb2322483f837068820ab231f28
#
_cell.length_a   1.000
_cell.length_b   1.000
_cell.length_c   1.000
_cell.angle_alpha   90.00
_cell.angle_beta   90.00
_cell.angle_gamma   90.00
#
_symmetry.space_group_name_H-M   'P 1'
#
loop_
_entity.id
_entity.type
_entity.pdbx_description
1 polymer ?
#
loop_
_entity_poly.entity_id
_entity_poly.type
_entity_poly.pdbx_seq_one_letter_code
_entity_poly.pdbx_strand_id
1 'polypeptide(L)'
;MNEKIQEFKMLWSEKLIKLGIAIFLIGLIVFLFKGSEIFDQLFLIMLLVGIVALLKANFEFNRKVVILKDILVYYEDGRECHRAKITGSNIKTYYKEKRAYRSRYKCKYMSINKFEIPIYSLGLKGSIELEKAIYEIQYKKNNTVIKNRLFTIPRERLIKEKFGNFIVDTIVTFLLLILAAVNANARAFFLIVYLVIVGLSVFSLIKLNKFTPKTIKVTKDVIIIDNVEYNKSNIKEIKVTNSDIVTLTTLFKTRRLKMTGKFGKRIFTLGACPNSEFKNFRKDMIYENYESLYKEIVKFCVKNEIEYELV
;
A
#
# COMPACT_ATOMS: atom_id res chain seq x y z
N MET A 1 3.87 0.94 -36.60
CA MET A 1 3.73 0.36 -35.24
C MET A 1 3.71 1.50 -34.25
N ASN A 2 2.52 1.88 -33.76
CA ASN A 2 2.38 2.99 -32.82
C ASN A 2 3.16 2.68 -31.53
N GLU A 3 4.15 3.49 -31.23
CA GLU A 3 4.95 3.38 -30.00
C GLU A 3 4.02 3.67 -28.83
N LYS A 4 3.80 2.66 -27.97
CA LYS A 4 2.95 2.83 -26.79
C LYS A 4 3.70 3.69 -25.78
N ILE A 5 3.39 4.98 -25.78
CA ILE A 5 3.89 5.93 -24.79
C ILE A 5 3.03 5.80 -23.54
N GLN A 6 3.66 5.50 -22.41
CA GLN A 6 2.97 5.49 -21.11
C GLN A 6 3.42 6.74 -20.33
N GLU A 7 2.47 7.58 -19.97
CA GLU A 7 2.72 8.81 -19.23
C GLU A 7 2.07 8.72 -17.84
N PHE A 8 2.88 8.89 -16.80
CA PHE A 8 2.47 8.90 -15.41
C PHE A 8 2.54 10.33 -14.89
N LYS A 9 1.39 10.96 -14.73
CA LYS A 9 1.24 12.33 -14.22
C LYS A 9 0.81 12.30 -12.76
N MET A 10 1.14 13.37 -12.07
CA MET A 10 0.65 13.62 -10.73
C MET A 10 -0.87 13.70 -10.69
N LEU A 11 -1.49 12.98 -9.75
CA LEU A 11 -2.94 12.99 -9.57
C LEU A 11 -3.40 14.30 -8.92
N TRP A 12 -3.97 15.19 -9.72
CA TRP A 12 -4.62 16.43 -9.27
C TRP A 12 -5.84 16.15 -8.36
N SER A 13 -6.54 15.04 -8.60
CA SER A 13 -7.83 14.75 -7.97
C SER A 13 -7.78 14.55 -6.45
N GLU A 14 -6.78 13.83 -5.91
CA GLU A 14 -6.70 13.58 -4.45
C GLU A 14 -6.36 14.85 -3.66
N LYS A 15 -5.60 15.76 -4.25
CA LYS A 15 -5.21 17.00 -3.58
C LYS A 15 -6.27 18.08 -3.75
N LEU A 16 -6.97 18.14 -4.88
CA LEU A 16 -8.15 19.00 -5.06
C LEU A 16 -9.27 18.62 -4.09
N ILE A 17 -9.49 17.34 -3.82
CA ILE A 17 -10.45 16.88 -2.82
C ILE A 17 -10.02 17.33 -1.42
N LYS A 18 -8.76 17.14 -1.02
CA LYS A 18 -8.24 17.58 0.29
C LYS A 18 -8.32 19.09 0.44
N LEU A 19 -8.02 19.82 -0.62
CA LEU A 19 -8.16 21.27 -0.65
C LEU A 19 -9.63 21.70 -0.57
N GLY A 20 -10.51 21.05 -1.33
CA GLY A 20 -11.95 21.30 -1.26
C GLY A 20 -12.51 21.07 0.15
N ILE A 21 -12.07 20.01 0.82
CA ILE A 21 -12.44 19.74 2.23
C ILE A 21 -11.89 20.84 3.15
N ALA A 22 -10.64 21.26 2.97
CA ALA A 22 -10.05 22.32 3.78
C ALA A 22 -10.77 23.66 3.58
N ILE A 23 -11.09 24.04 2.35
CA ILE A 23 -11.87 25.24 2.02
C ILE A 23 -13.30 25.15 2.62
N PHE A 24 -13.92 23.98 2.52
CA PHE A 24 -15.25 23.75 3.10
C PHE A 24 -15.24 23.90 4.62
N LEU A 25 -14.24 23.32 5.31
CA LEU A 25 -14.08 23.45 6.76
C LEU A 25 -13.82 24.91 7.20
N ILE A 26 -12.99 25.63 6.44
CA ILE A 26 -12.75 27.07 6.67
C ILE A 26 -14.04 27.84 6.46
N GLY A 27 -14.79 27.58 5.39
CA GLY A 27 -16.08 28.19 5.13
C GLY A 27 -17.11 27.94 6.24
N LEU A 28 -17.14 26.72 6.78
CA LEU A 28 -18.00 26.35 7.90
C LEU A 28 -17.64 27.14 9.18
N ILE A 29 -16.35 27.25 9.49
CA ILE A 29 -15.86 28.03 10.65
C ILE A 29 -16.26 29.50 10.49
N VAL A 30 -16.05 30.07 9.28
CA VAL A 30 -16.43 31.47 9.00
C VAL A 30 -17.93 31.66 9.14
N PHE A 31 -18.74 30.73 8.67
CA PHE A 31 -20.19 30.78 8.78
C PHE A 31 -20.67 30.74 10.24
N LEU A 32 -20.04 29.92 11.07
CA LEU A 32 -20.37 29.80 12.51
C LEU A 32 -20.02 31.03 13.33
N PHE A 33 -19.03 31.81 12.90
CA PHE A 33 -18.52 32.98 13.65
C PHE A 33 -18.78 34.32 12.92
N LYS A 34 -19.71 34.35 11.99
CA LYS A 34 -20.10 35.56 11.25
C LYS A 34 -20.56 36.66 12.22
N GLY A 35 -19.85 37.81 12.23
CA GLY A 35 -20.27 38.98 12.96
C GLY A 35 -19.20 39.66 13.85
N SER A 36 -17.93 39.25 13.81
CA SER A 36 -16.85 39.98 14.49
C SER A 36 -15.83 40.52 13.49
N GLU A 37 -15.46 41.79 13.61
CA GLU A 37 -14.45 42.46 12.75
C GLU A 37 -13.09 41.73 12.74
N ILE A 38 -12.72 41.12 13.89
CA ILE A 38 -11.50 40.33 14.01
C ILE A 38 -11.53 39.09 13.11
N PHE A 39 -12.72 38.57 12.86
CA PHE A 39 -12.91 37.36 12.05
C PHE A 39 -12.67 37.62 10.56
N ASP A 40 -13.05 38.79 10.05
CA ASP A 40 -12.85 39.15 8.63
C ASP A 40 -11.37 39.31 8.31
N GLN A 41 -10.55 39.83 9.21
CA GLN A 41 -9.10 39.94 9.06
C GLN A 41 -8.42 38.55 9.13
N LEU A 42 -8.83 37.68 10.05
CA LEU A 42 -8.33 36.30 10.13
C LEU A 42 -8.72 35.47 8.90
N PHE A 43 -9.89 35.69 8.35
CA PHE A 43 -10.36 35.05 7.13
C PHE A 43 -9.49 35.44 5.92
N LEU A 44 -9.16 36.71 5.78
CA LEU A 44 -8.30 37.20 4.71
C LEU A 44 -6.89 36.63 4.78
N ILE A 45 -6.33 36.51 5.99
CA ILE A 45 -5.03 35.87 6.23
C ILE A 45 -5.08 34.37 5.87
N MET A 46 -6.13 33.65 6.29
CA MET A 46 -6.28 32.23 5.98
C MET A 46 -6.49 31.99 4.49
N LEU A 47 -7.21 32.86 3.79
CA LEU A 47 -7.39 32.84 2.34
C LEU A 47 -6.06 33.05 1.61
N LEU A 48 -5.25 34.01 2.05
CA LEU A 48 -3.91 34.28 1.53
C LEU A 48 -2.97 33.08 1.75
N VAL A 49 -2.97 32.50 2.95
CA VAL A 49 -2.19 31.28 3.27
C VAL A 49 -2.66 30.10 2.41
N GLY A 50 -3.98 29.95 2.19
CA GLY A 50 -4.55 28.95 1.30
C GLY A 50 -4.10 29.11 -0.16
N ILE A 51 -4.10 30.36 -0.65
CA ILE A 51 -3.62 30.69 -2.01
C ILE A 51 -2.11 30.41 -2.14
N VAL A 52 -1.31 30.82 -1.17
CA VAL A 52 0.15 30.55 -1.18
C VAL A 52 0.43 29.04 -1.11
N ALA A 53 -0.32 28.29 -0.29
CA ALA A 53 -0.22 26.85 -0.23
C ALA A 53 -0.63 26.17 -1.55
N LEU A 54 -1.65 26.72 -2.23
CA LEU A 54 -2.07 26.31 -3.58
C LEU A 54 -1.00 26.58 -4.64
N LEU A 55 -0.42 27.79 -4.63
CA LEU A 55 0.64 28.14 -5.56
C LEU A 55 1.87 27.25 -5.33
N LYS A 56 2.26 27.04 -4.07
CA LYS A 56 3.38 26.16 -3.72
C LYS A 56 3.10 24.70 -4.11
N ALA A 57 1.88 24.22 -3.90
CA ALA A 57 1.45 22.92 -4.37
C ALA A 57 1.53 22.83 -5.90
N ASN A 58 1.16 23.85 -6.63
CA ASN A 58 1.24 23.90 -8.09
C ASN A 58 2.68 23.76 -8.60
N PHE A 59 3.66 24.38 -7.94
CA PHE A 59 5.08 24.26 -8.31
C PHE A 59 5.65 22.84 -8.08
N GLU A 60 5.14 22.08 -7.11
CA GLU A 60 5.53 20.67 -6.91
C GLU A 60 4.84 19.72 -7.90
N PHE A 61 3.89 20.20 -8.72
CA PHE A 61 2.98 19.36 -9.53
C PHE A 61 3.44 19.09 -10.96
N ASN A 62 4.45 19.79 -11.43
CA ASN A 62 4.90 19.67 -12.82
C ASN A 62 5.89 18.52 -13.03
N ARG A 63 5.74 17.45 -12.22
CA ARG A 63 6.58 16.26 -12.34
C ARG A 63 5.85 15.15 -13.08
N LYS A 64 6.51 14.57 -14.05
CA LYS A 64 5.98 13.41 -14.79
C LYS A 64 7.07 12.41 -15.11
N VAL A 65 6.67 11.15 -15.17
CA VAL A 65 7.51 10.07 -15.67
C VAL A 65 6.89 9.56 -16.96
N VAL A 66 7.70 9.43 -17.99
CA VAL A 66 7.29 8.92 -19.31
C VAL A 66 8.10 7.69 -19.62
N ILE A 67 7.45 6.62 -20.04
CA ILE A 67 8.11 5.42 -20.54
C ILE A 67 7.95 5.36 -22.06
N LEU A 68 9.07 5.38 -22.76
CA LEU A 68 9.19 5.28 -24.21
C LEU A 68 9.89 3.95 -24.55
N LYS A 69 9.14 2.91 -24.93
CA LYS A 69 9.68 1.54 -25.12
C LYS A 69 10.36 0.97 -23.86
N ASP A 70 11.67 1.14 -23.74
CA ASP A 70 12.49 0.71 -22.60
C ASP A 70 13.30 1.84 -21.98
N ILE A 71 12.96 3.07 -22.34
CA ILE A 71 13.58 4.28 -21.80
C ILE A 71 12.60 4.94 -20.86
N LEU A 72 13.02 5.20 -19.62
CA LEU A 72 12.31 6.02 -18.68
C LEU A 72 12.87 7.43 -18.71
N VAL A 73 11.98 8.42 -18.87
CA VAL A 73 12.31 9.83 -18.87
C VAL A 73 11.57 10.51 -17.74
N TYR A 74 12.31 11.21 -16.88
CA TYR A 74 11.74 12.01 -15.79
C TYR A 74 11.78 13.48 -16.14
N TYR A 75 10.64 14.14 -16.00
CA TYR A 75 10.48 15.57 -16.22
C TYR A 75 10.12 16.28 -14.93
N GLU A 76 10.70 17.46 -14.73
CA GLU A 76 10.36 18.41 -13.68
C GLU A 76 10.20 19.78 -14.31
N ASP A 77 9.08 20.45 -14.08
CA ASP A 77 8.71 21.75 -14.67
C ASP A 77 8.83 21.80 -16.21
N GLY A 78 8.41 20.71 -16.85
CA GLY A 78 8.46 20.57 -18.32
C GLY A 78 9.84 20.29 -18.91
N ARG A 79 10.89 20.30 -18.09
CA ARG A 79 12.27 20.00 -18.53
C ARG A 79 12.62 18.55 -18.26
N GLU A 80 13.31 17.93 -19.19
CA GLU A 80 13.88 16.60 -19.00
C GLU A 80 15.03 16.68 -17.99
N CYS A 81 14.85 16.01 -16.82
CA CYS A 81 15.86 15.99 -15.76
C CYS A 81 16.71 14.72 -15.80
N HIS A 82 16.12 13.62 -16.25
CA HIS A 82 16.84 12.35 -16.31
C HIS A 82 16.25 11.42 -17.36
N ARG A 83 17.15 10.69 -18.03
CA ARG A 83 16.82 9.64 -19.00
C ARG A 83 17.63 8.39 -18.70
N ALA A 84 16.96 7.25 -18.59
CA ALA A 84 17.63 5.98 -18.32
C ALA A 84 16.95 4.83 -19.06
N LYS A 85 17.75 3.89 -19.52
CA LYS A 85 17.26 2.64 -20.09
C LYS A 85 16.77 1.73 -18.95
N ILE A 86 15.56 1.19 -19.05
CA ILE A 86 14.98 0.31 -18.03
C ILE A 86 15.67 -1.06 -18.02
N THR A 87 15.94 -1.60 -19.22
CA THR A 87 16.62 -2.88 -19.37
C THR A 87 18.10 -2.77 -18.96
N GLY A 88 18.52 -3.63 -18.02
CA GLY A 88 19.91 -3.62 -17.51
C GLY A 88 20.20 -2.59 -16.44
N SER A 89 19.26 -1.68 -16.13
CA SER A 89 19.42 -0.71 -15.05
C SER A 89 19.13 -1.31 -13.69
N ASN A 90 19.87 -0.84 -12.67
CA ASN A 90 19.59 -1.16 -11.27
C ASN A 90 18.48 -0.25 -10.76
N ILE A 91 17.24 -0.77 -10.75
CA ILE A 91 16.07 -0.03 -10.31
C ILE A 91 15.67 -0.52 -8.91
N LYS A 92 15.56 0.41 -7.96
CA LYS A 92 15.16 0.14 -6.59
C LYS A 92 14.15 1.18 -6.14
N THR A 93 13.11 0.73 -5.44
CA THR A 93 12.19 1.62 -4.74
C THR A 93 12.49 1.60 -3.25
N TYR A 94 12.37 2.73 -2.59
CA TYR A 94 12.65 2.88 -1.17
C TYR A 94 11.95 4.10 -0.59
N TYR A 95 11.91 4.19 0.74
CA TYR A 95 11.32 5.30 1.45
C TYR A 95 12.39 6.19 2.08
N LYS A 96 12.24 7.51 1.90
CA LYS A 96 12.99 8.52 2.67
C LYS A 96 12.05 9.22 3.64
N GLU A 97 12.54 9.47 4.84
CA GLU A 97 11.86 10.34 5.79
C GLU A 97 12.06 11.79 5.39
N LYS A 98 10.96 12.51 5.21
CA LYS A 98 10.96 13.97 5.13
C LYS A 98 10.40 14.54 6.42
N ARG A 99 11.00 15.62 6.90
CA ARG A 99 10.50 16.40 8.04
C ARG A 99 9.73 17.59 7.52
N ALA A 100 8.50 17.77 7.99
CA ALA A 100 7.74 19.00 7.80
C ALA A 100 7.32 19.50 9.17
N TYR A 101 7.88 20.63 9.57
CA TYR A 101 7.65 21.30 10.84
C TYR A 101 7.75 20.36 12.06
N ARG A 102 6.65 19.79 12.57
CA ARG A 102 6.63 18.86 13.73
C ARG A 102 6.33 17.39 13.34
N SER A 103 6.09 17.12 12.06
CA SER A 103 5.75 15.77 11.59
C SER A 103 6.85 15.19 10.72
N ARG A 104 7.06 13.87 10.87
CA ARG A 104 7.89 13.07 9.96
C ARG A 104 6.96 12.24 9.09
N TYR A 105 7.19 12.27 7.79
CA TYR A 105 6.44 11.47 6.84
C TYR A 105 7.39 10.75 5.88
N LYS A 106 6.98 9.58 5.44
CA LYS A 106 7.77 8.76 4.53
C LYS A 106 7.33 9.00 3.09
N CYS A 107 8.29 9.38 2.25
CA CYS A 107 8.09 9.57 0.82
C CYS A 107 8.72 8.42 0.05
N LYS A 108 8.00 7.89 -0.93
CA LYS A 108 8.48 6.82 -1.81
C LYS A 108 9.31 7.40 -2.95
N TYR A 109 10.49 6.86 -3.13
CA TYR A 109 11.42 7.22 -4.20
C TYR A 109 11.75 5.99 -5.03
N MET A 110 12.06 6.23 -6.29
CA MET A 110 12.65 5.24 -7.18
C MET A 110 14.07 5.68 -7.51
N SER A 111 15.03 4.78 -7.38
CA SER A 111 16.41 5.01 -7.83
C SER A 111 16.65 4.23 -9.11
N ILE A 112 17.15 4.91 -10.13
CA ILE A 112 17.60 4.30 -11.39
C ILE A 112 19.07 4.70 -11.58
N ASN A 113 19.97 3.70 -11.52
CA ASN A 113 21.40 3.95 -11.67
C ASN A 113 21.92 5.08 -10.75
N LYS A 114 21.46 5.11 -9.48
CA LYS A 114 21.75 6.13 -8.47
C LYS A 114 20.98 7.46 -8.60
N PHE A 115 20.32 7.74 -9.72
CA PHE A 115 19.44 8.91 -9.83
C PHE A 115 18.11 8.65 -9.11
N GLU A 116 17.63 9.61 -8.33
CA GLU A 116 16.45 9.47 -7.48
C GLU A 116 15.25 10.21 -8.05
N ILE A 117 14.18 9.50 -8.28
CA ILE A 117 12.90 10.04 -8.78
C ILE A 117 11.88 10.00 -7.64
N PRO A 118 11.26 11.11 -7.27
CA PRO A 118 10.25 11.18 -6.22
C PRO A 118 8.89 10.67 -6.71
N ILE A 119 8.69 9.35 -6.70
CA ILE A 119 7.45 8.72 -7.20
C ILE A 119 6.25 8.87 -6.26
N TYR A 120 6.45 9.31 -5.01
CA TYR A 120 5.34 9.65 -4.10
C TYR A 120 4.40 10.70 -4.68
N SER A 121 4.90 11.53 -5.56
CA SER A 121 4.15 12.58 -6.23
C SER A 121 3.09 12.06 -7.21
N LEU A 122 3.26 10.83 -7.70
CA LEU A 122 2.30 10.16 -8.59
C LEU A 122 1.07 9.61 -7.86
N GLY A 123 1.04 9.72 -6.53
CA GLY A 123 0.06 9.06 -5.69
C GLY A 123 0.27 7.54 -5.62
N LEU A 124 -0.57 6.86 -4.83
CA LEU A 124 -0.43 5.42 -4.64
C LEU A 124 -0.67 4.65 -5.95
N LYS A 125 -1.76 4.95 -6.63
CA LYS A 125 -2.14 4.26 -7.87
C LYS A 125 -1.10 4.47 -8.97
N GLY A 126 -0.70 5.72 -9.24
CA GLY A 126 0.29 6.04 -10.27
C GLY A 126 1.66 5.40 -10.00
N SER A 127 2.09 5.34 -8.73
CA SER A 127 3.36 4.69 -8.38
C SER A 127 3.32 3.17 -8.60
N ILE A 128 2.18 2.51 -8.33
CA ILE A 128 1.97 1.08 -8.58
C ILE A 128 1.95 0.78 -10.09
N GLU A 129 1.22 1.58 -10.85
CA GLU A 129 1.15 1.44 -12.31
C GLU A 129 2.52 1.65 -12.97
N LEU A 130 3.30 2.63 -12.50
CA LEU A 130 4.67 2.84 -12.95
C LEU A 130 5.57 1.64 -12.65
N GLU A 131 5.52 1.11 -11.42
CA GLU A 131 6.27 -0.08 -11.06
C GLU A 131 5.88 -1.29 -11.91
N LYS A 132 4.59 -1.49 -12.14
CA LYS A 132 4.08 -2.55 -13.02
C LYS A 132 4.68 -2.44 -14.41
N ALA A 133 4.60 -1.27 -15.02
CA ALA A 133 5.16 -1.02 -16.36
C ALA A 133 6.67 -1.29 -16.43
N ILE A 134 7.42 -0.88 -15.41
CA ILE A 134 8.86 -1.14 -15.33
C ILE A 134 9.15 -2.64 -15.22
N TYR A 135 8.44 -3.37 -14.36
CA TYR A 135 8.63 -4.82 -14.21
C TYR A 135 8.28 -5.58 -15.49
N GLU A 136 7.23 -5.18 -16.19
CA GLU A 136 6.89 -5.77 -17.50
C GLU A 136 8.04 -5.64 -18.49
N ILE A 137 8.65 -4.46 -18.57
CA ILE A 137 9.78 -4.23 -19.48
C ILE A 137 11.02 -5.00 -19.03
N GLN A 138 11.37 -4.91 -17.73
CA GLN A 138 12.56 -5.57 -17.19
C GLN A 138 12.50 -7.10 -17.34
N TYR A 139 11.36 -7.70 -16.99
CA TYR A 139 11.25 -9.16 -16.95
C TYR A 139 10.92 -9.78 -18.31
N LYS A 140 10.30 -9.03 -19.23
CA LYS A 140 10.01 -9.49 -20.60
C LYS A 140 11.27 -9.48 -21.48
N LYS A 141 12.09 -8.44 -21.37
CA LYS A 141 13.30 -8.25 -22.21
C LYS A 141 14.57 -8.91 -21.63
N ASN A 142 14.70 -8.96 -20.32
CA ASN A 142 15.85 -9.62 -19.72
C ASN A 142 15.65 -11.12 -19.67
N ASN A 143 16.70 -11.89 -19.97
CA ASN A 143 16.74 -13.35 -19.74
C ASN A 143 16.78 -13.68 -18.23
N THR A 144 15.99 -12.96 -17.43
CA THR A 144 15.92 -13.14 -15.99
C THR A 144 15.33 -14.51 -15.69
N VAL A 145 16.12 -15.39 -15.12
CA VAL A 145 15.70 -16.73 -14.72
C VAL A 145 14.83 -16.60 -13.46
N ILE A 146 13.70 -17.28 -13.43
CA ILE A 146 12.94 -17.49 -12.20
C ILE A 146 13.80 -18.40 -11.33
N LYS A 147 14.22 -17.89 -10.17
CA LYS A 147 14.99 -18.67 -9.20
C LYS A 147 14.01 -19.63 -8.53
N ASN A 148 14.23 -20.94 -8.66
CA ASN A 148 13.47 -21.98 -7.96
C ASN A 148 13.69 -21.86 -6.45
N ARG A 149 13.15 -20.80 -5.84
CA ARG A 149 13.38 -20.48 -4.43
C ARG A 149 12.16 -20.87 -3.61
N LEU A 150 12.42 -21.53 -2.50
CA LEU A 150 11.44 -21.82 -1.46
C LEU A 150 11.36 -20.63 -0.50
N PHE A 151 10.16 -20.16 -0.26
CA PHE A 151 9.86 -19.10 0.69
C PHE A 151 9.08 -19.70 1.86
N THR A 152 9.60 -19.54 3.06
CA THR A 152 8.91 -19.95 4.30
C THR A 152 8.14 -18.76 4.86
N ILE A 153 6.84 -18.89 5.03
CA ILE A 153 6.00 -17.85 5.60
C ILE A 153 5.99 -18.02 7.13
N PRO A 154 6.25 -16.97 7.92
CA PRO A 154 6.31 -17.06 9.38
C PRO A 154 4.88 -17.16 10.00
N ARG A 155 4.17 -18.22 9.64
CA ARG A 155 2.77 -18.47 10.03
C ARG A 155 2.56 -18.43 11.54
N GLU A 156 3.42 -19.13 12.29
CA GLU A 156 3.30 -19.21 13.75
C GLU A 156 3.47 -17.84 14.40
N ARG A 157 4.43 -17.04 13.94
CA ARG A 157 4.63 -15.68 14.43
C ARG A 157 3.42 -14.80 14.14
N LEU A 158 2.84 -14.90 12.92
CA LEU A 158 1.64 -14.17 12.55
C LEU A 158 0.43 -14.50 13.44
N ILE A 159 0.25 -15.80 13.73
CA ILE A 159 -0.83 -16.27 14.60
C ILE A 159 -0.59 -15.79 16.02
N LYS A 160 0.64 -15.92 16.55
CA LYS A 160 0.99 -15.50 17.91
C LYS A 160 0.74 -14.02 18.14
N GLU A 161 1.16 -13.17 17.19
CA GLU A 161 0.94 -11.72 17.27
C GLU A 161 -0.54 -11.35 17.20
N LYS A 162 -1.30 -12.00 16.31
CA LYS A 162 -2.75 -11.79 16.24
C LYS A 162 -3.46 -12.27 17.51
N PHE A 163 -2.99 -13.37 18.10
CA PHE A 163 -3.53 -13.89 19.37
C PHE A 163 -3.20 -12.94 20.53
N GLY A 164 -2.00 -12.37 20.58
CA GLY A 164 -1.64 -11.36 21.58
C GLY A 164 -2.59 -10.15 21.54
N ASN A 165 -2.91 -9.65 20.36
CA ASN A 165 -3.86 -8.55 20.21
C ASN A 165 -5.30 -8.98 20.59
N PHE A 166 -5.71 -10.19 20.26
CA PHE A 166 -6.98 -10.74 20.69
C PHE A 166 -7.12 -10.74 22.22
N ILE A 167 -6.06 -11.13 22.94
CA ILE A 167 -6.06 -11.08 24.42
C ILE A 167 -6.25 -9.63 24.90
N VAL A 168 -5.50 -8.68 24.35
CA VAL A 168 -5.60 -7.26 24.73
C VAL A 168 -7.01 -6.72 24.46
N ASP A 169 -7.54 -6.95 23.26
CA ASP A 169 -8.87 -6.51 22.87
C ASP A 169 -9.95 -7.13 23.80
N THR A 170 -9.80 -8.41 24.18
CA THR A 170 -10.70 -9.10 25.08
C THR A 170 -10.65 -8.51 26.50
N ILE A 171 -9.45 -8.23 27.03
CA ILE A 171 -9.28 -7.62 28.34
C ILE A 171 -9.90 -6.21 28.38
N VAL A 172 -9.59 -5.38 27.37
CA VAL A 172 -10.12 -4.01 27.29
C VAL A 172 -11.65 -4.00 27.20
N THR A 173 -12.22 -4.84 26.34
CA THR A 173 -13.68 -4.92 26.21
C THR A 173 -14.34 -5.52 27.44
N PHE A 174 -13.69 -6.45 28.15
CA PHE A 174 -14.17 -6.96 29.43
C PHE A 174 -14.16 -5.91 30.53
N LEU A 175 -13.12 -5.09 30.62
CA LEU A 175 -13.07 -3.94 31.55
C LEU A 175 -14.18 -2.93 31.27
N LEU A 176 -14.45 -2.65 29.98
CA LEU A 176 -15.57 -1.79 29.60
C LEU A 176 -16.92 -2.39 30.00
N LEU A 177 -17.08 -3.70 29.91
CA LEU A 177 -18.28 -4.42 30.37
C LEU A 177 -18.48 -4.28 31.88
N ILE A 178 -17.40 -4.40 32.66
CA ILE A 178 -17.45 -4.20 34.12
C ILE A 178 -17.88 -2.77 34.45
N LEU A 179 -17.30 -1.77 33.79
CA LEU A 179 -17.68 -0.36 33.99
C LEU A 179 -19.15 -0.10 33.61
N ALA A 180 -19.63 -0.73 32.54
CA ALA A 180 -21.03 -0.63 32.13
C ALA A 180 -21.99 -1.41 33.03
N ALA A 181 -21.50 -2.35 33.85
CA ALA A 181 -22.33 -3.14 34.78
C ALA A 181 -22.95 -2.26 35.87
N VAL A 182 -22.44 -1.06 36.13
CA VAL A 182 -23.01 -0.08 37.06
C VAL A 182 -24.37 0.44 36.56
N ASN A 183 -24.59 0.47 35.24
CA ASN A 183 -25.85 0.94 34.64
C ASN A 183 -26.68 -0.25 34.10
N ALA A 184 -27.78 -0.57 34.77
CA ALA A 184 -28.61 -1.72 34.42
C ALA A 184 -29.13 -1.71 32.98
N ASN A 185 -29.47 -0.54 32.44
CA ASN A 185 -29.99 -0.40 31.07
C ASN A 185 -28.92 -0.59 29.99
N ALA A 186 -27.67 -0.39 30.33
CA ALA A 186 -26.55 -0.51 29.40
C ALA A 186 -25.94 -1.95 29.36
N ARG A 187 -26.19 -2.76 30.39
CA ARG A 187 -25.57 -4.10 30.51
C ARG A 187 -25.78 -5.01 29.32
N ALA A 188 -27.03 -5.13 28.88
CA ALA A 188 -27.38 -6.03 27.76
C ALA A 188 -26.68 -5.56 26.46
N PHE A 189 -26.65 -4.28 26.20
CA PHE A 189 -25.97 -3.69 25.04
C PHE A 189 -24.48 -3.98 25.06
N PHE A 190 -23.78 -3.71 26.16
CA PHE A 190 -22.33 -3.95 26.25
C PHE A 190 -21.98 -5.44 26.20
N LEU A 191 -22.82 -6.32 26.75
CA LEU A 191 -22.63 -7.75 26.63
C LEU A 191 -22.70 -8.23 25.16
N ILE A 192 -23.67 -7.74 24.41
CA ILE A 192 -23.80 -8.05 22.98
C ILE A 192 -22.57 -7.55 22.22
N VAL A 193 -22.14 -6.31 22.46
CA VAL A 193 -20.94 -5.74 21.85
C VAL A 193 -19.69 -6.57 22.16
N TYR A 194 -19.52 -7.00 23.41
CA TYR A 194 -18.43 -7.86 23.84
C TYR A 194 -18.43 -9.19 23.06
N LEU A 195 -19.57 -9.88 23.02
CA LEU A 195 -19.70 -11.16 22.32
C LEU A 195 -19.42 -11.03 20.81
N VAL A 196 -19.86 -9.91 20.18
CA VAL A 196 -19.58 -9.63 18.78
C VAL A 196 -18.07 -9.41 18.56
N ILE A 197 -17.41 -8.62 19.39
CA ILE A 197 -15.96 -8.35 19.28
C ILE A 197 -15.16 -9.64 19.44
N VAL A 198 -15.46 -10.43 20.48
CA VAL A 198 -14.79 -11.71 20.72
C VAL A 198 -15.04 -12.68 19.56
N GLY A 199 -16.29 -12.80 19.10
CA GLY A 199 -16.65 -13.65 17.96
C GLY A 199 -15.92 -13.28 16.68
N LEU A 200 -15.87 -11.98 16.33
CA LEU A 200 -15.15 -11.48 15.17
C LEU A 200 -13.63 -11.73 15.27
N SER A 201 -13.08 -11.58 16.46
CA SER A 201 -11.65 -11.79 16.70
C SER A 201 -11.28 -13.28 16.59
N VAL A 202 -12.07 -14.19 17.17
CA VAL A 202 -11.91 -15.65 17.01
C VAL A 202 -12.03 -16.06 15.54
N PHE A 203 -13.07 -15.57 14.86
CA PHE A 203 -13.25 -15.82 13.42
C PHE A 203 -12.04 -15.34 12.60
N SER A 204 -11.50 -14.18 12.93
CA SER A 204 -10.31 -13.63 12.28
C SER A 204 -9.07 -14.51 12.50
N LEU A 205 -8.88 -15.08 13.70
CA LEU A 205 -7.79 -16.02 14.00
C LEU A 205 -7.93 -17.32 13.22
N ILE A 206 -9.12 -17.91 13.20
CA ILE A 206 -9.41 -19.14 12.43
C ILE A 206 -9.12 -18.87 10.93
N LYS A 207 -9.60 -17.76 10.42
CA LYS A 207 -9.38 -17.36 9.01
C LYS A 207 -7.89 -17.17 8.72
N LEU A 208 -7.15 -16.48 9.60
CA LEU A 208 -5.71 -16.29 9.44
C LEU A 208 -4.98 -17.64 9.41
N ASN A 209 -5.31 -18.56 10.33
CA ASN A 209 -4.70 -19.88 10.39
C ASN A 209 -4.98 -20.71 9.12
N LYS A 210 -6.21 -20.64 8.59
CA LYS A 210 -6.63 -21.40 7.40
C LYS A 210 -5.98 -20.87 6.11
N PHE A 211 -5.83 -19.55 5.99
CA PHE A 211 -5.40 -18.92 4.74
C PHE A 211 -3.94 -18.52 4.71
N THR A 212 -3.18 -18.72 5.79
CA THR A 212 -1.72 -18.46 5.81
C THR A 212 -0.97 -19.74 5.48
N PRO A 213 -0.30 -19.81 4.32
CA PRO A 213 0.50 -20.98 3.97
C PRO A 213 1.76 -21.04 4.82
N LYS A 214 2.36 -22.24 4.91
CA LYS A 214 3.69 -22.44 5.51
C LYS A 214 4.79 -22.14 4.52
N THR A 215 4.61 -22.61 3.28
CA THR A 215 5.63 -22.50 2.23
C THR A 215 5.04 -22.10 0.89
N ILE A 216 5.83 -21.32 0.15
CA ILE A 216 5.55 -20.98 -1.24
C ILE A 216 6.83 -21.17 -2.05
N LYS A 217 6.75 -21.93 -3.13
CA LYS A 217 7.84 -22.10 -4.09
C LYS A 217 7.37 -21.62 -5.45
N VAL A 218 8.13 -20.72 -6.05
CA VAL A 218 7.85 -20.22 -7.41
C VAL A 218 8.88 -20.83 -8.35
N THR A 219 8.39 -21.56 -9.34
CA THR A 219 9.21 -22.15 -10.40
C THR A 219 8.87 -21.53 -11.75
N LYS A 220 9.49 -22.01 -12.83
CA LYS A 220 9.23 -21.49 -14.17
C LYS A 220 7.78 -21.67 -14.61
N ASP A 221 7.17 -22.80 -14.27
CA ASP A 221 5.87 -23.21 -14.80
C ASP A 221 4.78 -23.38 -13.75
N VAL A 222 5.16 -23.39 -12.46
CA VAL A 222 4.26 -23.76 -11.36
C VAL A 222 4.54 -22.89 -10.14
N ILE A 223 3.47 -22.46 -9.45
CA ILE A 223 3.53 -21.94 -8.09
C ILE A 223 3.06 -23.06 -7.14
N ILE A 224 3.90 -23.46 -6.19
CA ILE A 224 3.58 -24.52 -5.22
C ILE A 224 3.33 -23.85 -3.87
N ILE A 225 2.16 -24.06 -3.27
CA ILE A 225 1.76 -23.50 -1.99
C ILE A 225 1.35 -24.67 -1.08
N ASP A 226 2.09 -24.89 0.02
CA ASP A 226 1.87 -26.00 0.95
C ASP A 226 1.68 -27.36 0.23
N ASN A 227 2.58 -27.67 -0.71
CA ASN A 227 2.58 -28.86 -1.55
C ASN A 227 1.43 -28.94 -2.59
N VAL A 228 0.58 -27.93 -2.71
CA VAL A 228 -0.43 -27.84 -3.78
C VAL A 228 0.15 -27.08 -4.97
N GLU A 229 0.10 -27.70 -6.12
CA GLU A 229 0.64 -27.15 -7.36
C GLU A 229 -0.40 -26.33 -8.13
N TYR A 230 -0.04 -25.12 -8.51
CA TYR A 230 -0.82 -24.24 -9.37
C TYR A 230 -0.06 -24.03 -10.67
N ASN A 231 -0.40 -24.82 -11.67
CA ASN A 231 0.24 -24.77 -12.99
C ASN A 231 -0.18 -23.49 -13.72
N LYS A 232 0.76 -22.88 -14.46
CA LYS A 232 0.53 -21.66 -15.24
C LYS A 232 -0.68 -21.76 -16.19
N SER A 233 -0.93 -22.93 -16.78
CA SER A 233 -2.08 -23.18 -17.69
C SER A 233 -3.44 -23.13 -16.98
N ASN A 234 -3.46 -23.28 -15.67
CA ASN A 234 -4.67 -23.27 -14.85
C ASN A 234 -4.92 -21.93 -14.15
N ILE A 235 -3.96 -20.99 -14.22
CA ILE A 235 -4.05 -19.67 -13.61
C ILE A 235 -4.51 -18.67 -14.68
N LYS A 236 -5.59 -17.95 -14.38
CA LYS A 236 -6.09 -16.85 -15.23
C LYS A 236 -5.56 -15.50 -14.77
N GLU A 237 -5.62 -15.24 -13.47
CA GLU A 237 -5.28 -13.94 -12.89
C GLU A 237 -4.60 -14.11 -11.53
N ILE A 238 -3.62 -13.27 -11.25
CA ILE A 238 -2.97 -13.15 -9.95
C ILE A 238 -3.08 -11.70 -9.47
N LYS A 239 -3.63 -11.52 -8.25
CA LYS A 239 -3.56 -10.23 -7.53
C LYS A 239 -2.65 -10.40 -6.33
N VAL A 240 -1.62 -9.58 -6.25
CA VAL A 240 -0.65 -9.62 -5.16
C VAL A 240 -0.53 -8.25 -4.52
N THR A 241 -0.55 -8.20 -3.18
CA THR A 241 -0.37 -6.95 -2.46
C THR A 241 1.04 -6.44 -2.68
N ASN A 242 1.16 -5.19 -3.12
CA ASN A 242 2.47 -4.54 -3.30
C ASN A 242 3.22 -4.52 -1.95
N SER A 243 4.56 -4.69 -2.00
CA SER A 243 5.42 -4.68 -0.82
C SER A 243 5.28 -3.39 0.00
N ASP A 244 4.89 -2.30 -0.67
CA ASP A 244 4.92 -0.95 -0.14
C ASP A 244 3.56 -0.39 0.25
N ILE A 245 2.46 -1.13 0.01
CA ILE A 245 1.12 -0.65 0.35
C ILE A 245 0.93 -0.65 1.85
N VAL A 246 0.76 0.56 2.35
CA VAL A 246 0.42 0.84 3.72
C VAL A 246 -0.96 1.50 3.75
N THR A 247 -2.03 0.80 4.22
CA THR A 247 -3.35 1.41 4.44
C THR A 247 -3.46 1.94 5.87
N LEU A 248 -4.01 3.13 6.04
CA LEU A 248 -4.14 3.80 7.33
C LEU A 248 -5.36 3.31 8.15
N THR A 249 -6.21 2.47 7.57
CA THR A 249 -7.57 2.24 8.06
C THR A 249 -7.80 0.94 8.84
N THR A 250 -6.80 0.08 8.96
CA THR A 250 -6.95 -1.19 9.71
C THR A 250 -5.83 -1.38 10.71
N LEU A 251 -6.16 -1.87 11.91
CA LEU A 251 -5.20 -2.22 12.97
C LEU A 251 -4.14 -3.24 12.52
N PHE A 252 -4.43 -3.98 11.44
CA PHE A 252 -3.52 -4.92 10.81
C PHE A 252 -3.58 -4.81 9.30
N LYS A 253 -2.41 -4.76 8.69
CA LYS A 253 -2.26 -4.97 7.26
C LYS A 253 -2.03 -6.42 6.95
N THR A 254 -2.86 -6.91 6.08
CA THR A 254 -2.71 -8.25 5.52
C THR A 254 -2.16 -8.15 4.11
N ARG A 255 -0.99 -8.73 3.87
CA ARG A 255 -0.48 -8.95 2.53
C ARG A 255 -1.12 -10.21 1.98
N ARG A 256 -1.66 -10.13 0.79
CA ARG A 256 -2.46 -11.22 0.20
C ARG A 256 -1.96 -11.57 -1.19
N LEU A 257 -2.03 -12.86 -1.48
CA LEU A 257 -1.95 -13.41 -2.83
C LEU A 257 -3.34 -13.98 -3.14
N LYS A 258 -3.98 -13.45 -4.17
CA LYS A 258 -5.23 -13.98 -4.70
C LYS A 258 -4.95 -14.54 -6.07
N MET A 259 -5.29 -15.80 -6.28
CA MET A 259 -5.20 -16.47 -7.56
C MET A 259 -6.59 -16.88 -8.03
N THR A 260 -6.86 -16.68 -9.29
CA THR A 260 -8.11 -17.09 -9.96
C THR A 260 -7.76 -17.94 -11.17
N GLY A 261 -8.46 -19.02 -11.34
CA GLY A 261 -8.21 -19.95 -12.47
C GLY A 261 -9.20 -21.11 -12.50
N LYS A 262 -8.83 -22.19 -13.17
CA LYS A 262 -9.66 -23.42 -13.27
C LYS A 262 -9.97 -24.06 -11.90
N PHE A 263 -9.12 -23.81 -10.88
CA PHE A 263 -9.29 -24.23 -9.50
C PHE A 263 -10.22 -23.30 -8.70
N GLY A 264 -10.90 -22.35 -9.36
CA GLY A 264 -11.70 -21.29 -8.73
C GLY A 264 -10.83 -20.16 -8.17
N LYS A 265 -11.33 -19.49 -7.11
CA LYS A 265 -10.66 -18.38 -6.43
C LYS A 265 -9.97 -18.89 -5.16
N ARG A 266 -8.67 -18.65 -5.04
CA ARG A 266 -7.87 -18.94 -3.85
C ARG A 266 -7.27 -17.65 -3.30
N ILE A 267 -7.28 -17.49 -1.99
CA ILE A 267 -6.75 -16.33 -1.29
C ILE A 267 -5.80 -16.82 -0.21
N PHE A 268 -4.56 -16.34 -0.23
CA PHE A 268 -3.53 -16.66 0.75
C PHE A 268 -3.08 -15.39 1.46
N THR A 269 -2.90 -15.48 2.77
CA THR A 269 -2.31 -14.42 3.58
C THR A 269 -0.81 -14.63 3.63
N LEU A 270 -0.03 -13.66 3.12
CA LEU A 270 1.42 -13.77 3.01
C LEU A 270 2.16 -13.02 4.13
N GLY A 271 1.44 -12.28 4.92
CA GLY A 271 2.01 -11.51 6.02
C GLY A 271 0.99 -10.57 6.61
N ALA A 272 1.29 -10.07 7.79
CA ALA A 272 0.55 -9.00 8.44
C ALA A 272 1.55 -8.09 9.17
N CYS A 273 1.22 -6.80 9.26
CA CYS A 273 1.99 -5.83 9.98
C CYS A 273 1.04 -5.00 10.85
N PRO A 274 1.25 -4.90 12.18
CA PRO A 274 0.42 -4.06 13.03
C PRO A 274 0.62 -2.58 12.70
N ASN A 275 -0.45 -1.79 12.79
CA ASN A 275 -0.41 -0.35 12.49
C ASN A 275 0.48 0.45 13.46
N SER A 276 0.61 0.00 14.71
CA SER A 276 1.45 0.65 15.73
C SER A 276 2.94 0.64 15.40
N GLU A 277 3.39 -0.28 14.55
CA GLU A 277 4.78 -0.43 14.14
C GLU A 277 5.16 0.41 12.92
N PHE A 278 4.28 1.30 12.50
CA PHE A 278 4.49 2.18 11.36
C PHE A 278 5.77 3.03 11.47
N LYS A 279 6.20 3.35 12.68
CA LYS A 279 7.45 4.10 12.92
C LYS A 279 8.70 3.29 12.59
N ASN A 280 8.63 1.96 12.67
CA ASN A 280 9.76 1.05 12.48
C ASN A 280 9.56 0.04 11.33
N PHE A 281 8.86 0.43 10.31
CA PHE A 281 8.39 -0.40 9.18
C PHE A 281 9.45 -1.34 8.56
N ARG A 282 10.73 -1.07 8.72
CA ARG A 282 11.80 -1.92 8.17
C ARG A 282 12.30 -3.01 9.12
N LYS A 283 12.23 -2.80 10.45
CA LYS A 283 12.79 -3.75 11.42
C LYS A 283 11.79 -4.84 11.84
N ASP A 284 10.50 -4.52 11.80
CA ASP A 284 9.46 -5.35 12.39
C ASP A 284 8.49 -5.96 11.36
N MET A 285 8.93 -6.03 10.09
CA MET A 285 8.17 -6.77 9.09
C MET A 285 8.14 -8.25 9.49
N ILE A 286 6.95 -8.75 9.78
CA ILE A 286 6.71 -10.17 10.14
C ILE A 286 7.23 -11.12 9.05
N TYR A 287 7.54 -10.59 7.86
CA TYR A 287 8.11 -11.35 6.78
C TYR A 287 9.14 -10.55 5.98
N GLU A 288 10.41 -10.66 6.36
CA GLU A 288 11.55 -9.96 5.75
C GLU A 288 11.75 -10.29 4.26
N ASN A 289 11.41 -11.51 3.85
CA ASN A 289 11.58 -11.96 2.47
C ASN A 289 10.39 -11.63 1.55
N TYR A 290 9.40 -10.85 2.02
CA TYR A 290 8.20 -10.58 1.22
C TYR A 290 8.51 -9.90 -0.10
N GLU A 291 9.41 -8.94 -0.12
CA GLU A 291 9.80 -8.25 -1.36
C GLU A 291 10.40 -9.21 -2.39
N SER A 292 11.20 -10.18 -1.92
CA SER A 292 11.77 -11.20 -2.79
C SER A 292 10.69 -12.12 -3.35
N LEU A 293 9.76 -12.60 -2.52
CA LEU A 293 8.61 -13.41 -2.95
C LEU A 293 7.74 -12.65 -3.95
N TYR A 294 7.39 -11.41 -3.63
CA TYR A 294 6.62 -10.54 -4.49
C TYR A 294 7.25 -10.41 -5.88
N LYS A 295 8.54 -10.11 -5.95
CA LYS A 295 9.28 -10.00 -7.22
C LYS A 295 9.28 -11.31 -8.01
N GLU A 296 9.43 -12.47 -7.35
CA GLU A 296 9.39 -13.76 -8.06
C GLU A 296 7.99 -14.09 -8.60
N ILE A 297 6.92 -13.74 -7.86
CA ILE A 297 5.53 -13.87 -8.34
C ILE A 297 5.29 -12.97 -9.57
N VAL A 298 5.73 -11.70 -9.51
CA VAL A 298 5.58 -10.78 -10.64
C VAL A 298 6.36 -11.27 -11.86
N LYS A 299 7.60 -11.77 -11.67
CA LYS A 299 8.38 -12.39 -12.75
C LYS A 299 7.65 -13.59 -13.38
N PHE A 300 7.06 -14.43 -12.53
CA PHE A 300 6.29 -15.57 -12.99
C PHE A 300 5.11 -15.12 -13.87
N CYS A 301 4.36 -14.10 -13.44
CA CYS A 301 3.24 -13.56 -14.21
C CYS A 301 3.70 -13.00 -15.56
N VAL A 302 4.72 -12.13 -15.56
CA VAL A 302 5.22 -11.49 -16.79
C VAL A 302 5.77 -12.52 -17.79
N LYS A 303 6.53 -13.52 -17.32
CA LYS A 303 7.13 -14.54 -18.20
C LYS A 303 6.14 -15.53 -18.77
N ASN A 304 5.06 -15.79 -18.05
CA ASN A 304 4.01 -16.72 -18.49
C ASN A 304 2.79 -16.01 -19.07
N GLU A 305 2.85 -14.70 -19.27
CA GLU A 305 1.78 -13.87 -19.83
C GLU A 305 0.46 -13.98 -19.05
N ILE A 306 0.56 -14.19 -17.72
CA ILE A 306 -0.59 -14.28 -16.84
C ILE A 306 -1.00 -12.85 -16.44
N GLU A 307 -2.30 -12.57 -16.52
CA GLU A 307 -2.85 -11.29 -16.06
C GLU A 307 -2.57 -11.11 -14.57
N TYR A 308 -2.05 -9.93 -14.20
CA TYR A 308 -1.77 -9.65 -12.80
C TYR A 308 -2.08 -8.21 -12.41
N GLU A 309 -2.45 -8.03 -11.15
CA GLU A 309 -2.73 -6.74 -10.52
C GLU A 309 -1.90 -6.59 -9.26
N LEU A 310 -1.27 -5.43 -9.12
CA LEU A 310 -0.58 -5.01 -7.91
C LEU A 310 -1.58 -4.23 -7.05
N VAL A 311 -1.94 -4.74 -5.87
CA VAL A 311 -2.98 -4.18 -4.99
C VAL A 311 -2.41 -3.57 -3.73
#